data_35fbf4ae980147160a040343c7e6e96f
#
_entry.id   35fbf4ae980147160a040343c7e6e96f
#
_cell.length_a   1.000
_cell.length_b   1.000
_cell.length_c   1.000
_cell.angle_alpha   90.00
_cell.angle_beta   90.00
_cell.angle_gamma   90.00
#
_symmetry.space_group_name_H-M   'P 1'
#
loop_
_entity.id
_entity.type
_entity.pdbx_description
1 polymer ?
#
loop_
_entity_poly.entity_id
_entity_poly.type
_entity_poly.pdbx_seq_one_letter_code
_entity_poly.pdbx_strand_id
1 'polypeptide(L)'
;MYNLIKDSLLTPKYLLKYRNKSGLFVFFYLLVMALFVSIGGIVQYVGYQANAVITTETTGCSFTSGTLSCDGSNYDPDAKYAMFGYSIYFLESGADLITADPNRIIFQGSMITIYLENSMLYHFSIANLGGTITDFDSFFVVMANTIRAFGIIATIIGNIITLILVSLLATIAFWRIKKFVSYKKIFKLVVFAITPFALLLTFYNLLNFDEIILMLLMFFSYRSVFVLNREMTKETFIHLNEMAIQELKRQNEETDSTKESEPKVTIEQPQDDDKSHE
;
A
#
# COMPACT_ATOMS: atom_id res chain seq x y z
N MET A 1 -5.61 -12.63 14.00
CA MET A 1 -4.67 -11.54 13.60
C MET A 1 -3.43 -11.48 14.46
N TYR A 2 -3.51 -11.50 15.80
CA TYR A 2 -2.34 -11.43 16.68
C TYR A 2 -1.21 -12.42 16.33
N ASN A 3 -1.51 -13.71 16.21
CA ASN A 3 -0.50 -14.73 15.86
C ASN A 3 0.15 -14.49 14.50
N LEU A 4 -0.58 -13.94 13.54
CA LEU A 4 -0.05 -13.61 12.22
C LEU A 4 0.96 -12.45 12.30
N ILE A 5 0.63 -11.39 13.06
CA ILE A 5 1.54 -10.26 13.30
C ILE A 5 2.79 -10.76 14.02
N LYS A 6 2.64 -11.56 15.09
CA LYS A 6 3.76 -12.16 15.81
C LYS A 6 4.66 -13.00 14.90
N ASP A 7 4.06 -13.87 14.07
CA ASP A 7 4.81 -14.72 13.16
C ASP A 7 5.55 -13.88 12.09
N SER A 8 4.94 -12.82 11.59
CA SER A 8 5.58 -11.93 10.61
C SER A 8 6.80 -11.21 11.20
N LEU A 9 6.73 -10.78 12.46
CA LEU A 9 7.80 -10.03 13.12
C LEU A 9 8.93 -10.95 13.59
N LEU A 10 8.59 -12.03 14.30
CA LEU A 10 9.56 -12.83 15.04
C LEU A 10 9.97 -14.08 14.27
N THR A 11 9.03 -14.74 13.62
CA THR A 11 9.22 -16.06 13.01
C THR A 11 8.62 -16.15 11.60
N PRO A 12 9.15 -15.40 10.61
CA PRO A 12 8.55 -15.31 9.27
C PRO A 12 8.39 -16.65 8.55
N LYS A 13 9.17 -17.66 8.91
CA LYS A 13 9.05 -19.03 8.39
C LYS A 13 7.67 -19.65 8.61
N TYR A 14 6.98 -19.27 9.68
CA TYR A 14 5.64 -19.78 9.97
C TYR A 14 4.52 -19.09 9.18
N LEU A 15 4.83 -18.07 8.38
CA LEU A 15 3.84 -17.44 7.50
C LEU A 15 3.26 -18.42 6.48
N LEU A 16 3.99 -19.47 6.11
CA LEU A 16 3.55 -20.49 5.16
C LEU A 16 2.23 -21.17 5.57
N LYS A 17 1.96 -21.29 6.87
CA LYS A 17 0.68 -21.83 7.37
C LYS A 17 -0.55 -21.01 6.98
N TYR A 18 -0.35 -19.72 6.61
CA TYR A 18 -1.44 -18.81 6.21
C TYR A 18 -1.69 -18.80 4.70
N ARG A 19 -0.96 -19.61 3.90
CA ARG A 19 -1.07 -19.65 2.42
C ARG A 19 -2.49 -19.90 1.91
N ASN A 20 -3.32 -20.63 2.69
CA ASN A 20 -4.68 -20.99 2.32
C ASN A 20 -5.74 -19.98 2.80
N LYS A 21 -5.37 -18.88 3.44
CA LYS A 21 -6.31 -17.84 3.85
C LYS A 21 -7.04 -17.24 2.65
N SER A 22 -8.33 -16.89 2.84
CA SER A 22 -9.14 -16.28 1.79
C SER A 22 -8.58 -14.94 1.32
N GLY A 23 -8.86 -14.54 0.08
CA GLY A 23 -8.48 -13.22 -0.42
C GLY A 23 -9.11 -12.07 0.37
N LEU A 24 -10.35 -12.27 0.82
CA LEU A 24 -11.07 -11.33 1.67
C LEU A 24 -10.35 -11.10 3.01
N PHE A 25 -9.82 -12.16 3.63
CA PHE A 25 -9.02 -12.04 4.85
C PHE A 25 -7.76 -11.18 4.62
N VAL A 26 -7.08 -11.39 3.47
CA VAL A 26 -5.87 -10.62 3.11
C VAL A 26 -6.22 -9.15 2.89
N PHE A 27 -7.35 -8.87 2.22
CA PHE A 27 -7.83 -7.51 2.02
C PHE A 27 -8.13 -6.80 3.34
N PHE A 28 -8.89 -7.43 4.24
CA PHE A 28 -9.15 -6.86 5.56
C PHE A 28 -7.89 -6.70 6.39
N TYR A 29 -6.93 -7.63 6.27
CA TYR A 29 -5.65 -7.50 6.96
C TYR A 29 -4.89 -6.27 6.47
N LEU A 30 -4.81 -6.07 5.14
CA LEU A 30 -4.15 -4.92 4.54
C LEU A 30 -4.83 -3.60 4.94
N LEU A 31 -6.17 -3.58 4.97
CA LEU A 31 -6.94 -2.42 5.42
C LEU A 31 -6.64 -2.07 6.88
N VAL A 32 -6.61 -3.06 7.77
CA VAL A 32 -6.24 -2.84 9.18
C VAL A 32 -4.82 -2.29 9.29
N MET A 33 -3.86 -2.84 8.55
CA MET A 33 -2.49 -2.34 8.54
C MET A 33 -2.39 -0.92 7.99
N ALA A 34 -3.15 -0.59 6.94
CA ALA A 34 -3.22 0.78 6.41
C ALA A 34 -3.78 1.77 7.43
N LEU A 35 -4.80 1.39 8.20
CA LEU A 35 -5.32 2.21 9.29
C LEU A 35 -4.26 2.45 10.36
N PHE A 36 -3.50 1.43 10.75
CA PHE A 36 -2.38 1.61 11.70
C PHE A 36 -1.34 2.60 11.16
N VAL A 37 -0.92 2.45 9.92
CA VAL A 37 0.05 3.37 9.28
C VAL A 37 -0.49 4.80 9.22
N SER A 38 -1.80 4.97 9.08
CA SER A 38 -2.45 6.28 8.97
C SER A 38 -2.58 7.03 10.29
N ILE A 39 -2.36 6.38 11.45
CA ILE A 39 -2.54 7.00 12.77
C ILE A 39 -1.76 8.31 12.89
N GLY A 40 -0.48 8.31 12.48
CA GLY A 40 0.36 9.52 12.53
C GLY A 40 -0.24 10.69 11.76
N GLY A 41 -0.63 10.48 10.50
CA GLY A 41 -1.28 11.50 9.68
C GLY A 41 -2.64 11.93 10.23
N ILE A 42 -3.44 10.99 10.74
CA ILE A 42 -4.73 11.31 11.37
C ILE A 42 -4.52 12.22 12.59
N VAL A 43 -3.56 11.89 13.46
CA VAL A 43 -3.23 12.70 14.65
C VAL A 43 -2.80 14.11 14.24
N GLN A 44 -2.00 14.25 13.17
CA GLN A 44 -1.58 15.55 12.66
C GLN A 44 -2.78 16.38 12.19
N TYR A 45 -3.72 15.79 11.43
CA TYR A 45 -4.91 16.52 10.97
C TYR A 45 -5.90 16.83 12.10
N VAL A 46 -6.09 15.95 13.06
CA VAL A 46 -7.00 16.18 14.20
C VAL A 46 -6.41 17.19 15.19
N GLY A 47 -5.10 17.10 15.44
CA GLY A 47 -4.41 17.98 16.38
C GLY A 47 -4.02 19.35 15.82
N TYR A 48 -4.23 19.57 14.52
CA TYR A 48 -3.86 20.84 13.90
C TYR A 48 -4.73 21.99 14.43
N GLN A 49 -4.06 23.00 14.97
CA GLN A 49 -4.66 24.29 15.32
C GLN A 49 -4.06 25.35 14.41
N ALA A 50 -4.92 26.20 13.83
CA ALA A 50 -4.45 27.34 13.05
C ALA A 50 -3.67 28.29 13.96
N ASN A 51 -2.42 28.56 13.62
CA ASN A 51 -1.54 29.41 14.45
C ASN A 51 -1.85 30.91 14.36
N ALA A 52 -2.71 31.31 13.42
CA ALA A 52 -3.09 32.71 13.21
C ALA A 52 -4.61 32.86 13.29
N VAL A 53 -5.06 33.83 14.07
CA VAL A 53 -6.46 34.27 14.04
C VAL A 53 -6.62 35.14 12.81
N ILE A 54 -7.37 34.66 11.84
CA ILE A 54 -7.70 35.39 10.60
C ILE A 54 -9.06 35.99 10.83
N THR A 55 -9.13 37.31 10.84
CA THR A 55 -10.34 38.07 11.07
C THR A 55 -10.52 39.15 9.99
N THR A 56 -11.70 39.75 9.92
CA THR A 56 -11.95 40.90 9.04
C THR A 56 -10.97 42.04 9.31
N GLU A 57 -10.63 42.28 10.59
CA GLU A 57 -9.68 43.33 10.98
C GLU A 57 -8.26 43.07 10.48
N THR A 58 -7.83 41.81 10.47
CA THR A 58 -6.45 41.43 10.05
C THR A 58 -6.31 41.33 8.54
N THR A 59 -7.38 41.04 7.81
CA THR A 59 -7.33 40.82 6.36
C THR A 59 -7.82 42.02 5.55
N GLY A 60 -8.60 42.94 6.17
CA GLY A 60 -9.36 43.98 5.42
C GLY A 60 -10.42 43.39 4.51
N CYS A 61 -10.77 42.09 4.68
CA CYS A 61 -11.78 41.40 3.89
C CYS A 61 -12.94 40.96 4.78
N SER A 62 -14.13 40.81 4.21
CA SER A 62 -15.31 40.29 4.91
C SER A 62 -16.01 39.25 4.05
N PHE A 63 -16.72 38.32 4.71
CA PHE A 63 -17.64 37.40 4.02
C PHE A 63 -19.05 37.90 4.13
N THR A 64 -19.72 38.03 2.97
CA THR A 64 -21.13 38.39 2.89
C THR A 64 -21.84 37.40 1.98
N SER A 65 -22.76 36.61 2.53
CA SER A 65 -23.53 35.61 1.78
C SER A 65 -22.68 34.64 0.94
N GLY A 66 -21.52 34.21 1.49
CA GLY A 66 -20.62 33.29 0.81
C GLY A 66 -19.76 33.93 -0.29
N THR A 67 -19.66 35.22 -0.30
CA THR A 67 -18.77 35.98 -1.20
C THR A 67 -17.77 36.76 -0.38
N LEU A 68 -16.47 36.67 -0.74
CA LEU A 68 -15.41 37.47 -0.16
C LEU A 68 -15.44 38.88 -0.80
N SER A 69 -15.42 39.90 0.03
CA SER A 69 -15.24 41.33 -0.36
C SER A 69 -14.07 41.90 0.43
N CYS A 70 -13.11 42.51 -0.24
CA CYS A 70 -11.88 43.04 0.32
C CYS A 70 -11.79 44.53 -0.02
N ASP A 71 -12.19 45.40 0.91
CA ASP A 71 -12.20 46.83 0.75
C ASP A 71 -11.79 47.61 2.02
N GLY A 72 -11.27 46.91 3.01
CA GLY A 72 -10.86 47.49 4.26
C GLY A 72 -9.52 48.21 4.21
N SER A 73 -9.27 49.12 5.19
CA SER A 73 -7.98 49.84 5.32
C SER A 73 -6.77 48.92 5.58
N ASN A 74 -7.01 47.71 6.02
CA ASN A 74 -5.96 46.72 6.31
C ASN A 74 -5.79 45.70 5.15
N TYR A 75 -6.51 45.88 4.04
CA TYR A 75 -6.38 44.98 2.92
C TYR A 75 -5.00 45.04 2.27
N ASP A 76 -4.31 43.92 2.25
CA ASP A 76 -3.05 43.72 1.54
C ASP A 76 -3.19 42.46 0.68
N PRO A 77 -3.19 42.54 -0.65
CA PRO A 77 -3.33 41.42 -1.54
C PRO A 77 -2.14 40.44 -1.41
N ASP A 78 -0.97 40.88 -0.95
CA ASP A 78 0.22 40.04 -0.75
C ASP A 78 0.31 39.44 0.65
N ALA A 79 -0.63 39.76 1.54
CA ALA A 79 -0.67 39.23 2.89
C ALA A 79 -0.81 37.72 2.87
N LYS A 80 0.13 37.07 3.54
CA LYS A 80 0.27 35.61 3.58
C LYS A 80 -0.17 35.04 4.92
N TYR A 81 -1.14 34.16 4.87
CA TYR A 81 -1.58 33.36 6.01
C TYR A 81 -1.19 31.90 5.80
N ALA A 82 -1.20 31.08 6.85
CA ALA A 82 -0.83 29.67 6.72
C ALA A 82 -1.85 28.75 7.41
N MET A 83 -2.23 27.68 6.71
CA MET A 83 -3.07 26.63 7.27
C MET A 83 -2.74 25.28 6.61
N PHE A 84 -2.53 24.23 7.41
CA PHE A 84 -2.22 22.87 6.93
C PHE A 84 -1.05 22.79 5.93
N GLY A 85 -0.06 23.68 6.07
CA GLY A 85 1.10 23.73 5.16
C GLY A 85 0.84 24.44 3.83
N TYR A 86 -0.35 25.01 3.65
CA TYR A 86 -0.67 25.87 2.51
C TYR A 86 -0.54 27.35 2.89
N SER A 87 -0.07 28.14 1.95
CA SER A 87 -0.17 29.60 2.01
C SER A 87 -1.57 30.03 1.57
N ILE A 88 -2.23 30.86 2.35
CA ILE A 88 -3.58 31.34 2.08
C ILE A 88 -3.52 32.80 1.68
N TYR A 89 -4.19 33.13 0.60
CA TYR A 89 -4.32 34.49 0.08
C TYR A 89 -5.80 34.84 -0.10
N PHE A 90 -6.13 36.06 0.26
CA PHE A 90 -7.46 36.63 0.05
C PHE A 90 -7.33 37.71 -1.01
N LEU A 91 -8.01 37.55 -2.13
CA LEU A 91 -7.92 38.47 -3.27
C LEU A 91 -9.27 39.09 -3.58
N GLU A 92 -9.23 40.34 -3.95
CA GLU A 92 -10.37 41.05 -4.57
C GLU A 92 -10.73 40.36 -5.90
N SER A 93 -12.00 40.49 -6.30
CA SER A 93 -12.46 39.92 -7.58
C SER A 93 -11.70 40.54 -8.75
N GLY A 94 -10.99 39.75 -9.53
CA GLY A 94 -10.20 40.22 -10.68
C GLY A 94 -8.76 40.64 -10.36
N ALA A 95 -8.32 40.56 -9.10
CA ALA A 95 -6.92 40.79 -8.75
C ALA A 95 -6.04 39.60 -9.13
N ASP A 96 -4.83 39.87 -9.62
CA ASP A 96 -3.84 38.88 -9.94
C ASP A 96 -2.84 38.74 -8.77
N LEU A 97 -2.54 37.51 -8.37
CA LEU A 97 -1.54 37.19 -7.35
C LEU A 97 -0.23 36.79 -8.01
N ILE A 98 0.84 37.53 -7.72
CA ILE A 98 2.21 37.16 -8.10
C ILE A 98 2.89 36.53 -6.89
N THR A 99 2.86 35.21 -6.79
CA THR A 99 3.52 34.48 -5.70
C THR A 99 4.29 33.27 -6.21
N ALA A 100 5.41 32.96 -5.56
CA ALA A 100 6.22 31.78 -5.80
C ALA A 100 5.82 30.57 -4.93
N ASP A 101 4.82 30.71 -4.04
CA ASP A 101 4.43 29.63 -3.14
C ASP A 101 3.83 28.45 -3.92
N PRO A 102 4.46 27.27 -3.87
CA PRO A 102 4.01 26.12 -4.67
C PRO A 102 2.69 25.55 -4.17
N ASN A 103 2.46 25.58 -2.85
CA ASN A 103 1.24 25.09 -2.21
C ASN A 103 0.45 26.29 -1.67
N ARG A 104 -0.62 26.65 -2.34
CA ARG A 104 -1.40 27.82 -1.97
C ARG A 104 -2.90 27.62 -2.16
N ILE A 105 -3.65 28.31 -1.33
CA ILE A 105 -5.12 28.41 -1.42
C ILE A 105 -5.45 29.88 -1.65
N ILE A 106 -6.16 30.16 -2.73
CA ILE A 106 -6.55 31.51 -3.11
C ILE A 106 -8.06 31.63 -2.97
N PHE A 107 -8.48 32.59 -2.18
CA PHE A 107 -9.88 33.02 -2.05
C PHE A 107 -10.08 34.26 -2.87
N GLN A 108 -10.98 34.19 -3.85
CA GLN A 108 -11.25 35.32 -4.75
C GLN A 108 -12.74 35.39 -5.04
N GLY A 109 -13.39 36.43 -4.52
CA GLY A 109 -14.85 36.60 -4.64
C GLY A 109 -15.60 35.38 -4.03
N SER A 110 -16.33 34.64 -4.84
CA SER A 110 -17.05 33.43 -4.42
C SER A 110 -16.30 32.13 -4.69
N MET A 111 -15.06 32.19 -5.15
CA MET A 111 -14.28 31.03 -5.61
C MET A 111 -13.09 30.74 -4.71
N ILE A 112 -12.78 29.46 -4.59
CA ILE A 112 -11.57 28.94 -3.93
C ILE A 112 -10.77 28.20 -4.98
N THR A 113 -9.49 28.53 -5.10
CA THR A 113 -8.55 27.80 -5.96
C THR A 113 -7.43 27.25 -5.13
N ILE A 114 -7.20 25.92 -5.23
CA ILE A 114 -6.15 25.22 -4.50
C ILE A 114 -5.07 24.80 -5.49
N TYR A 115 -3.84 25.18 -5.19
CA TYR A 115 -2.64 24.78 -5.93
C TYR A 115 -1.77 23.86 -5.10
N LEU A 116 -1.28 22.80 -5.73
CA LEU A 116 -0.28 21.89 -5.20
C LEU A 116 0.89 21.84 -6.18
N GLU A 117 2.10 22.12 -5.71
CA GLU A 117 3.32 22.17 -6.55
C GLU A 117 3.12 23.05 -7.81
N ASN A 118 2.49 24.20 -7.66
CA ASN A 118 2.13 25.14 -8.72
C ASN A 118 1.08 24.62 -9.73
N SER A 119 0.58 23.42 -9.58
CA SER A 119 -0.50 22.89 -10.41
C SER A 119 -1.85 23.15 -9.74
N MET A 120 -2.82 23.67 -10.51
CA MET A 120 -4.17 23.86 -10.03
C MET A 120 -4.82 22.50 -9.76
N LEU A 121 -5.08 22.20 -8.49
CA LEU A 121 -5.67 20.94 -8.06
C LEU A 121 -7.20 21.01 -8.05
N TYR A 122 -7.75 22.07 -7.48
CA TYR A 122 -9.19 22.31 -7.37
C TYR A 122 -9.55 23.77 -7.59
N HIS A 123 -10.72 23.97 -8.19
CA HIS A 123 -11.35 25.29 -8.36
C HIS A 123 -12.85 25.11 -8.15
N PHE A 124 -13.39 25.70 -7.10
CA PHE A 124 -14.80 25.52 -6.72
C PHE A 124 -15.35 26.70 -5.97
N SER A 125 -16.69 26.79 -5.94
CA SER A 125 -17.37 27.85 -5.20
C SER A 125 -17.35 27.63 -3.69
N ILE A 126 -17.21 28.71 -2.91
CA ILE A 126 -17.30 28.71 -1.44
C ILE A 126 -18.64 28.09 -0.99
N ALA A 127 -19.72 28.29 -1.71
CA ALA A 127 -21.02 27.71 -1.43
C ALA A 127 -20.99 26.14 -1.41
N ASN A 128 -20.02 25.49 -2.09
CA ASN A 128 -19.90 24.05 -2.12
C ASN A 128 -19.27 23.46 -0.85
N LEU A 129 -18.72 24.30 0.04
CA LEU A 129 -18.19 23.82 1.33
C LEU A 129 -19.26 23.35 2.30
N GLY A 130 -20.52 23.70 2.05
CA GLY A 130 -21.65 23.40 2.94
C GLY A 130 -21.67 24.30 4.18
N GLY A 131 -22.85 24.40 4.80
CA GLY A 131 -23.07 25.23 5.99
C GLY A 131 -23.35 26.69 5.67
N THR A 132 -23.67 27.46 6.70
CA THR A 132 -23.90 28.90 6.58
C THR A 132 -22.62 29.65 6.88
N ILE A 133 -22.00 30.25 5.87
CA ILE A 133 -20.79 31.05 6.02
C ILE A 133 -21.23 32.53 6.10
N THR A 134 -21.16 33.09 7.30
CA THR A 134 -21.54 34.48 7.59
C THR A 134 -20.35 35.36 7.88
N ASP A 135 -19.29 34.79 8.41
CA ASP A 135 -18.08 35.45 8.87
C ASP A 135 -16.85 34.57 8.72
N PHE A 136 -15.67 35.09 9.03
CA PHE A 136 -14.42 34.32 8.95
C PHE A 136 -14.39 33.11 9.88
N ASP A 137 -14.92 33.21 11.10
CA ASP A 137 -14.91 32.13 12.06
C ASP A 137 -15.72 30.93 11.56
N SER A 138 -16.95 31.18 11.09
CA SER A 138 -17.78 30.13 10.49
C SER A 138 -17.13 29.55 9.24
N PHE A 139 -16.51 30.37 8.40
CA PHE A 139 -15.77 29.91 7.23
C PHE A 139 -14.61 29.01 7.59
N PHE A 140 -13.73 29.42 8.52
CA PHE A 140 -12.56 28.61 8.91
C PHE A 140 -12.96 27.32 9.64
N VAL A 141 -14.02 27.32 10.43
CA VAL A 141 -14.56 26.09 11.02
C VAL A 141 -14.99 25.09 9.94
N VAL A 142 -15.76 25.56 8.94
CA VAL A 142 -16.21 24.71 7.82
C VAL A 142 -15.03 24.23 7.00
N MET A 143 -14.11 25.14 6.64
CA MET A 143 -12.92 24.82 5.86
C MET A 143 -12.00 23.83 6.60
N ALA A 144 -11.71 24.09 7.88
CA ALA A 144 -10.87 23.21 8.68
C ALA A 144 -11.46 21.80 8.80
N ASN A 145 -12.77 21.69 9.02
CA ASN A 145 -13.45 20.40 9.07
C ASN A 145 -13.39 19.67 7.73
N THR A 146 -13.58 20.39 6.63
CA THR A 146 -13.51 19.86 5.27
C THR A 146 -12.10 19.36 4.97
N ILE A 147 -11.06 20.17 5.22
CA ILE A 147 -9.65 19.78 5.00
C ILE A 147 -9.27 18.59 5.87
N ARG A 148 -9.69 18.56 7.15
CA ARG A 148 -9.46 17.42 8.03
C ARG A 148 -10.07 16.14 7.47
N ALA A 149 -11.32 16.17 7.05
CA ALA A 149 -12.01 15.01 6.49
C ALA A 149 -11.30 14.49 5.24
N PHE A 150 -11.01 15.38 4.28
CA PHE A 150 -10.29 15.02 3.06
C PHE A 150 -8.87 14.55 3.35
N GLY A 151 -8.13 15.20 4.24
CA GLY A 151 -6.78 14.84 4.63
C GLY A 151 -6.71 13.46 5.27
N ILE A 152 -7.65 13.13 6.16
CA ILE A 152 -7.74 11.81 6.78
C ILE A 152 -8.02 10.73 5.71
N ILE A 153 -9.01 10.97 4.83
CA ILE A 153 -9.36 10.03 3.76
C ILE A 153 -8.17 9.83 2.81
N ALA A 154 -7.54 10.92 2.37
CA ALA A 154 -6.38 10.89 1.47
C ALA A 154 -5.20 10.12 2.10
N THR A 155 -4.95 10.33 3.39
CA THR A 155 -3.91 9.60 4.15
C THR A 155 -4.19 8.10 4.18
N ILE A 156 -5.42 7.69 4.45
CA ILE A 156 -5.80 6.28 4.48
C ILE A 156 -5.65 5.65 3.10
N ILE A 157 -6.18 6.29 2.06
CA ILE A 157 -6.10 5.80 0.67
C ILE A 157 -4.63 5.74 0.22
N GLY A 158 -3.86 6.78 0.47
CA GLY A 158 -2.43 6.84 0.13
C GLY A 158 -1.64 5.69 0.79
N ASN A 159 -1.90 5.41 2.05
CA ASN A 159 -1.25 4.30 2.76
C ASN A 159 -1.70 2.93 2.25
N ILE A 160 -2.97 2.75 1.84
CA ILE A 160 -3.41 1.52 1.17
C ILE A 160 -2.63 1.32 -0.13
N ILE A 161 -2.54 2.35 -0.96
CA ILE A 161 -1.79 2.30 -2.23
C ILE A 161 -0.32 1.99 -1.97
N THR A 162 0.31 2.65 -1.01
CA THR A 162 1.71 2.42 -0.62
C THR A 162 1.94 0.97 -0.20
N LEU A 163 1.10 0.40 0.67
CA LEU A 163 1.23 -0.98 1.10
C LEU A 163 1.02 -1.98 -0.05
N ILE A 164 0.11 -1.70 -0.97
CA ILE A 164 -0.09 -2.52 -2.18
C ILE A 164 1.17 -2.46 -3.06
N LEU A 165 1.71 -1.27 -3.33
CA LEU A 165 2.91 -1.10 -4.15
C LEU A 165 4.13 -1.79 -3.53
N VAL A 166 4.36 -1.62 -2.23
CA VAL A 166 5.43 -2.30 -1.50
C VAL A 166 5.25 -3.82 -1.56
N SER A 167 4.00 -4.32 -1.40
CA SER A 167 3.70 -5.74 -1.55
C SER A 167 4.03 -6.25 -2.96
N LEU A 168 3.65 -5.52 -4.00
CA LEU A 168 3.94 -5.88 -5.40
C LEU A 168 5.44 -5.90 -5.65
N LEU A 169 6.18 -4.89 -5.22
CA LEU A 169 7.64 -4.86 -5.34
C LEU A 169 8.30 -6.01 -4.59
N ALA A 170 7.83 -6.34 -3.39
CA ALA A 170 8.35 -7.44 -2.61
C ALA A 170 8.12 -8.80 -3.28
N THR A 171 7.10 -8.96 -4.14
CA THR A 171 6.89 -10.20 -4.90
C THR A 171 8.01 -10.48 -5.91
N ILE A 172 8.80 -9.47 -6.31
CA ILE A 172 9.94 -9.64 -7.21
C ILE A 172 10.98 -10.59 -6.60
N ALA A 173 11.14 -10.59 -5.27
CA ALA A 173 12.06 -11.51 -4.59
C ALA A 173 11.73 -13.00 -4.86
N PHE A 174 10.49 -13.31 -5.27
CA PHE A 174 10.00 -14.66 -5.52
C PHE A 174 10.09 -15.09 -7.00
N TRP A 175 10.84 -14.34 -7.82
CA TRP A 175 10.95 -14.61 -9.27
C TRP A 175 11.31 -16.05 -9.60
N ARG A 176 12.20 -16.67 -8.82
CA ARG A 176 12.69 -18.04 -9.06
C ARG A 176 11.61 -19.12 -8.88
N ILE A 177 10.69 -18.92 -7.94
CA ILE A 177 9.66 -19.91 -7.59
C ILE A 177 8.31 -19.62 -8.22
N LYS A 178 8.13 -18.50 -8.91
CA LYS A 178 6.86 -18.14 -9.54
C LYS A 178 6.38 -19.13 -10.60
N LYS A 179 7.28 -19.94 -11.16
CA LYS A 179 6.93 -21.01 -12.11
C LYS A 179 6.20 -22.19 -11.43
N PHE A 180 6.45 -22.41 -10.16
CA PHE A 180 5.94 -23.54 -9.39
C PHE A 180 4.80 -23.16 -8.43
N VAL A 181 4.76 -21.90 -8.00
CA VAL A 181 3.78 -21.39 -7.04
C VAL A 181 2.94 -20.29 -7.67
N SER A 182 1.61 -20.40 -7.53
CA SER A 182 0.68 -19.40 -8.06
C SER A 182 0.97 -18.01 -7.49
N TYR A 183 1.02 -16.99 -8.35
CA TYR A 183 1.24 -15.59 -7.98
C TYR A 183 0.29 -15.11 -6.86
N LYS A 184 -0.99 -15.54 -6.92
CA LYS A 184 -1.97 -15.20 -5.87
C LYS A 184 -1.55 -15.70 -4.49
N LYS A 185 -0.91 -16.88 -4.38
CA LYS A 185 -0.40 -17.41 -3.11
C LYS A 185 0.81 -16.63 -2.64
N ILE A 186 1.73 -16.29 -3.55
CA ILE A 186 2.91 -15.47 -3.24
C ILE A 186 2.46 -14.10 -2.72
N PHE A 187 1.61 -13.39 -3.44
CA PHE A 187 1.13 -12.07 -3.06
C PHE A 187 0.48 -12.06 -1.67
N LYS A 188 -0.39 -13.04 -1.38
CA LYS A 188 -1.01 -13.16 -0.04
C LYS A 188 0.02 -13.27 1.07
N LEU A 189 1.03 -14.11 0.89
CA LEU A 189 2.08 -14.33 1.88
C LEU A 189 2.98 -13.09 2.02
N VAL A 190 3.25 -12.40 0.92
CA VAL A 190 4.02 -11.16 0.92
C VAL A 190 3.30 -10.06 1.68
N VAL A 191 1.97 -9.91 1.50
CA VAL A 191 1.17 -8.96 2.29
C VAL A 191 1.32 -9.20 3.79
N PHE A 192 1.43 -10.46 4.22
CA PHE A 192 1.71 -10.76 5.61
C PHE A 192 3.17 -10.49 6.01
N ALA A 193 4.11 -10.74 5.11
CA ALA A 193 5.54 -10.56 5.37
C ALA A 193 5.96 -9.08 5.44
N ILE A 194 5.22 -8.15 4.85
CA ILE A 194 5.49 -6.70 4.95
C ILE A 194 4.97 -6.06 6.25
N THR A 195 4.36 -6.83 7.16
CA THR A 195 3.88 -6.31 8.45
C THR A 195 4.95 -5.52 9.23
N PRO A 196 6.23 -5.96 9.31
CA PRO A 196 7.28 -5.18 9.96
C PRO A 196 7.46 -3.80 9.33
N PHE A 197 7.40 -3.73 7.99
CA PHE A 197 7.46 -2.46 7.27
C PHE A 197 6.28 -1.54 7.65
N ALA A 198 5.05 -2.06 7.65
CA ALA A 198 3.88 -1.27 7.99
C ALA A 198 3.94 -0.73 9.43
N LEU A 199 4.40 -1.55 10.39
CA LEU A 199 4.56 -1.09 11.77
C LEU A 199 5.65 -0.03 11.91
N LEU A 200 6.80 -0.21 11.25
CA LEU A 200 7.87 0.79 11.27
C LEU A 200 7.45 2.08 10.57
N LEU A 201 6.68 1.99 9.48
CA LEU A 201 6.11 3.16 8.83
C LEU A 201 5.10 3.90 9.73
N THR A 202 4.35 3.16 10.58
CA THR A 202 3.49 3.77 11.60
C THR A 202 4.30 4.63 12.57
N PHE A 203 5.42 4.11 13.09
CA PHE A 203 6.31 4.86 13.97
C PHE A 203 6.96 6.05 13.26
N TYR A 204 7.38 5.86 12.01
CA TYR A 204 7.94 6.92 11.19
C TYR A 204 6.94 8.08 11.03
N ASN A 205 5.70 7.79 10.66
CA ASN A 205 4.65 8.80 10.49
C ASN A 205 4.24 9.48 11.80
N LEU A 206 4.34 8.76 12.93
CA LEU A 206 3.99 9.31 14.24
C LEU A 206 5.06 10.25 14.78
N LEU A 207 6.34 9.91 14.58
CA LEU A 207 7.49 10.62 15.15
C LEU A 207 8.12 11.63 14.18
N ASN A 208 7.62 11.64 12.92
CA ASN A 208 8.08 12.55 11.87
C ASN A 208 9.62 12.53 11.69
N PHE A 209 10.19 11.33 11.57
CA PHE A 209 11.62 11.13 11.36
C PHE A 209 12.09 11.61 9.99
N ASP A 210 13.41 11.81 9.85
CA ASP A 210 14.08 12.12 8.59
C ASP A 210 13.90 10.99 7.56
N GLU A 211 13.83 11.32 6.26
CA GLU A 211 13.67 10.38 5.15
C GLU A 211 14.76 9.31 5.09
N ILE A 212 15.97 9.61 5.54
CA ILE A 212 17.10 8.67 5.61
C ILE A 212 16.74 7.48 6.52
N ILE A 213 16.03 7.74 7.62
CA ILE A 213 15.59 6.71 8.56
C ILE A 213 14.60 5.78 7.88
N LEU A 214 13.71 6.29 7.03
CA LEU A 214 12.76 5.49 6.27
C LEU A 214 13.47 4.46 5.36
N MET A 215 14.55 4.86 4.68
CA MET A 215 15.35 3.95 3.87
C MET A 215 15.95 2.80 4.71
N LEU A 216 16.52 3.11 5.88
CA LEU A 216 17.06 2.10 6.78
C LEU A 216 15.97 1.14 7.27
N LEU A 217 14.81 1.65 7.65
CA LEU A 217 13.67 0.86 8.09
C LEU A 217 13.17 -0.09 6.99
N MET A 218 13.20 0.34 5.73
CA MET A 218 12.87 -0.53 4.59
C MET A 218 13.79 -1.77 4.55
N PHE A 219 15.10 -1.60 4.70
CA PHE A 219 16.04 -2.73 4.69
C PHE A 219 15.73 -3.76 5.79
N PHE A 220 15.50 -3.30 7.02
CA PHE A 220 15.15 -4.21 8.13
C PHE A 220 13.84 -4.95 7.90
N SER A 221 12.87 -4.29 7.29
CA SER A 221 11.55 -4.85 7.00
C SER A 221 11.61 -5.95 5.95
N TYR A 222 12.50 -5.83 4.97
CA TYR A 222 12.70 -6.82 3.92
C TYR A 222 13.21 -8.18 4.44
N ARG A 223 13.79 -8.23 5.64
CA ARG A 223 14.22 -9.49 6.26
C ARG A 223 13.11 -10.54 6.28
N SER A 224 11.87 -10.15 6.64
CA SER A 224 10.73 -11.07 6.67
C SER A 224 10.41 -11.64 5.29
N VAL A 225 10.49 -10.83 4.25
CA VAL A 225 10.29 -11.22 2.85
C VAL A 225 11.38 -12.21 2.41
N PHE A 226 12.65 -11.96 2.75
CA PHE A 226 13.76 -12.85 2.41
C PHE A 226 13.67 -14.20 3.12
N VAL A 227 13.35 -14.20 4.41
CA VAL A 227 13.14 -15.44 5.16
C VAL A 227 12.00 -16.26 4.57
N LEU A 228 10.88 -15.60 4.26
CA LEU A 228 9.74 -16.25 3.62
C LEU A 228 10.11 -16.83 2.26
N ASN A 229 10.82 -16.07 1.42
CA ASN A 229 11.27 -16.54 0.11
C ASN A 229 12.15 -17.77 0.23
N ARG A 230 13.12 -17.78 1.15
CA ARG A 230 13.99 -18.91 1.41
C ARG A 230 13.22 -20.16 1.81
N GLU A 231 12.26 -20.04 2.71
CA GLU A 231 11.46 -21.18 3.17
C GLU A 231 10.49 -21.68 2.09
N MET A 232 9.86 -20.81 1.33
CA MET A 232 9.05 -21.21 0.17
C MET A 232 9.89 -21.94 -0.89
N THR A 233 11.10 -21.46 -1.14
CA THR A 233 12.02 -22.11 -2.08
C THR A 233 12.37 -23.53 -1.60
N LYS A 234 12.69 -23.71 -0.33
CA LYS A 234 12.96 -25.03 0.25
C LYS A 234 11.77 -25.99 0.11
N GLU A 235 10.56 -25.56 0.54
CA GLU A 235 9.34 -26.38 0.38
C GLU A 235 9.11 -26.79 -1.07
N THR A 236 9.28 -25.86 -2.01
CA THR A 236 9.08 -26.12 -3.43
C THR A 236 10.08 -27.16 -3.95
N PHE A 237 11.35 -27.05 -3.58
CA PHE A 237 12.36 -28.03 -4.00
C PHE A 237 12.15 -29.40 -3.37
N ILE A 238 11.77 -29.49 -2.10
CA ILE A 238 11.44 -30.76 -1.45
C ILE A 238 10.29 -31.44 -2.20
N HIS A 239 9.22 -30.70 -2.48
CA HIS A 239 8.05 -31.25 -3.18
C HIS A 239 8.37 -31.69 -4.61
N LEU A 240 9.19 -30.94 -5.35
CA LEU A 240 9.65 -31.34 -6.67
C LEU A 240 10.50 -32.62 -6.63
N ASN A 241 11.35 -32.76 -5.63
CA ASN A 241 12.18 -33.95 -5.46
C ASN A 241 11.34 -35.18 -5.10
N GLU A 242 10.32 -35.01 -4.22
CA GLU A 242 9.38 -36.07 -3.90
C GLU A 242 8.58 -36.55 -5.13
N MET A 243 8.10 -35.62 -5.95
CA MET A 243 7.41 -35.96 -7.21
C MET A 243 8.32 -36.70 -8.19
N ALA A 244 9.56 -36.25 -8.35
CA ALA A 244 10.52 -36.93 -9.22
C ALA A 244 10.83 -38.36 -8.76
N ILE A 245 10.98 -38.58 -7.43
CA ILE A 245 11.18 -39.91 -6.86
C ILE A 245 9.96 -40.83 -7.09
N GLN A 246 8.75 -40.28 -6.94
CA GLN A 246 7.52 -41.05 -7.18
C GLN A 246 7.37 -41.41 -8.66
N GLU A 247 7.74 -40.53 -9.56
CA GLU A 247 7.69 -40.78 -11.00
C GLU A 247 8.70 -41.85 -11.43
N LEU A 248 9.92 -41.83 -10.87
CA LEU A 248 10.91 -42.86 -11.10
C LEU A 248 10.45 -44.24 -10.57
N LYS A 249 9.83 -44.29 -9.39
CA LYS A 249 9.25 -45.55 -8.87
C LYS A 249 8.18 -46.11 -9.79
N ARG A 250 7.27 -45.25 -10.26
CA ARG A 250 6.22 -45.65 -11.19
C ARG A 250 6.77 -46.20 -12.52
N GLN A 251 7.77 -45.52 -13.09
CA GLN A 251 8.44 -46.01 -14.31
C GLN A 251 9.12 -47.36 -14.13
N ASN A 252 9.76 -47.60 -12.96
CA ASN A 252 10.37 -48.87 -12.64
C ASN A 252 9.32 -50.00 -12.50
N GLU A 253 8.17 -49.72 -11.85
CA GLU A 253 7.07 -50.70 -11.72
C GLU A 253 6.45 -51.02 -13.07
N GLU A 254 6.29 -50.05 -13.98
CA GLU A 254 5.81 -50.25 -15.35
C GLU A 254 6.82 -51.09 -16.18
N THR A 255 8.12 -50.89 -15.97
CA THR A 255 9.18 -51.65 -16.68
C THR A 255 9.26 -53.08 -16.19
N ASP A 256 9.08 -53.34 -14.91
CA ASP A 256 9.09 -54.71 -14.34
C ASP A 256 7.83 -55.49 -14.77
N SER A 257 6.66 -54.84 -14.79
CA SER A 257 5.43 -55.47 -15.28
C SER A 257 5.47 -55.82 -16.79
N THR A 258 6.25 -55.07 -17.56
CA THR A 258 6.43 -55.34 -18.99
C THR A 258 7.42 -56.53 -19.20
N LYS A 259 8.40 -56.68 -18.34
CA LYS A 259 9.33 -57.83 -18.41
C LYS A 259 8.69 -59.17 -18.01
N GLU A 260 7.68 -59.14 -17.14
CA GLU A 260 6.97 -60.36 -16.70
C GLU A 260 5.99 -60.87 -17.74
N SER A 261 5.66 -60.04 -18.76
CA SER A 261 4.76 -60.38 -19.86
C SER A 261 5.48 -60.89 -21.12
N GLU A 262 6.82 -61.03 -21.15
CA GLU A 262 7.49 -61.66 -22.27
C GLU A 262 7.17 -63.16 -22.27
N PRO A 263 6.63 -63.74 -23.36
CA PRO A 263 6.30 -65.15 -23.43
C PRO A 263 7.60 -65.94 -23.35
N LYS A 264 7.70 -66.87 -22.34
CA LYS A 264 8.76 -67.87 -22.27
C LYS A 264 8.80 -68.60 -23.61
N VAL A 265 9.77 -68.30 -24.44
CA VAL A 265 10.09 -69.08 -25.64
C VAL A 265 10.60 -70.42 -25.16
N THR A 266 9.74 -71.40 -25.20
CA THR A 266 10.09 -72.82 -24.99
C THR A 266 10.94 -73.26 -26.16
N ILE A 267 12.26 -73.36 -25.96
CA ILE A 267 13.15 -73.99 -26.94
C ILE A 267 12.86 -75.47 -26.88
N GLU A 268 12.09 -75.99 -27.86
CA GLU A 268 12.00 -77.44 -28.07
C GLU A 268 13.36 -77.94 -28.55
N GLN A 269 13.97 -78.82 -27.75
CA GLN A 269 15.17 -79.57 -28.12
C GLN A 269 14.83 -80.52 -29.29
N PRO A 270 15.64 -80.62 -30.37
CA PRO A 270 15.45 -81.63 -31.41
C PRO A 270 15.70 -83.04 -30.81
N GLN A 271 14.74 -83.95 -31.02
CA GLN A 271 14.81 -85.32 -30.77
C GLN A 271 15.85 -85.98 -31.68
N ASP A 272 16.97 -86.45 -31.19
CA ASP A 272 17.91 -87.33 -31.92
C ASP A 272 17.25 -88.68 -32.15
N ASP A 273 16.82 -88.85 -33.41
CA ASP A 273 16.43 -90.15 -33.90
C ASP A 273 17.69 -91.01 -34.24
N ASP A 274 18.08 -91.79 -33.28
CA ASP A 274 19.08 -92.86 -33.42
C ASP A 274 18.43 -94.02 -34.19
N LYS A 275 18.73 -94.18 -35.47
CA LYS A 275 18.48 -95.36 -36.27
C LYS A 275 19.81 -96.06 -36.50
N SER A 276 20.05 -97.05 -35.66
CA SER A 276 20.91 -98.18 -35.93
C SER A 276 20.47 -99.00 -37.12
N HIS A 277 21.30 -99.22 -38.14
CA HIS A 277 21.33 -100.39 -38.93
C HIS A 277 22.72 -100.65 -39.49
N GLU A 278 23.22 -101.91 -39.17
CA GLU A 278 24.21 -102.78 -39.77
C GLU A 278 25.53 -102.23 -40.24
#